data_8964dd116362df24203601344ad64ed6
#
_entry.id   8964dd116362df24203601344ad64ed6
#
_cell.length_a   1.000
_cell.length_b   1.000
_cell.length_c   1.000
_cell.angle_alpha   90.00
_cell.angle_beta   90.00
_cell.angle_gamma   90.00
#
_symmetry.space_group_name_H-M   'P 1'
#
loop_
_entity.id
_entity.type
_entity.pdbx_description
1 polymer ?
#
loop_
_entity_poly.entity_id
_entity_poly.type
_entity_poly.pdbx_seq_one_letter_code
_entity_poly.pdbx_strand_id
1 'polypeptide(L)'
;MKRLSRYRRHKAAGPLLLIFALLTIGTTFSVASAAVKESQNVFARSASITEGQQIFLKGCSSCHGLNAEGGAIAPSLIGTGAASVDFQVGTGRMPMTDMSVQAMRKAPVYNEEEVAAIAVYVASLAPGPAIPEESALNYERDGNSAQGGELFRNNCAMCHNFAGQGGALSQGKYAPTLMGVEPKHIYEAMVTGPQSMPVFSDKTVTPEESFPLSSGSRPLKLNQI
;
A
#
# COMPACT_ATOMS: atom_id res chain seq x y z
N MET A 1 -53.68 -32.30 -8.53
CA MET A 1 -52.52 -32.99 -9.16
C MET A 1 -52.62 -33.18 -10.68
N LYS A 2 -53.77 -33.05 -11.34
CA LYS A 2 -53.94 -33.26 -12.80
C LYS A 2 -53.37 -32.16 -13.72
N ARG A 3 -53.11 -30.94 -13.25
CA ARG A 3 -52.57 -29.83 -14.09
C ARG A 3 -51.07 -29.97 -14.39
N LEU A 4 -50.25 -30.49 -13.48
CA LEU A 4 -48.79 -30.68 -13.66
C LEU A 4 -48.46 -31.76 -14.73
N SER A 5 -49.32 -32.76 -14.92
CA SER A 5 -49.10 -33.84 -15.89
C SER A 5 -49.21 -33.38 -17.35
N ARG A 6 -49.94 -32.30 -17.63
CA ARG A 6 -50.11 -31.75 -18.99
C ARG A 6 -48.87 -31.02 -19.51
N TYR A 7 -48.10 -30.40 -18.63
CA TYR A 7 -46.84 -29.70 -18.97
C TYR A 7 -45.67 -30.65 -19.21
N ARG A 8 -45.65 -31.82 -18.59
CA ARG A 8 -44.60 -32.86 -18.79
C ARG A 8 -44.53 -33.40 -20.22
N ARG A 9 -45.61 -33.30 -21.01
CA ARG A 9 -45.68 -33.80 -22.40
C ARG A 9 -45.43 -32.72 -23.45
N HIS A 10 -45.13 -31.49 -23.03
CA HIS A 10 -44.81 -30.42 -23.97
C HIS A 10 -43.41 -30.63 -24.52
N LYS A 11 -43.24 -30.47 -25.87
CA LYS A 11 -41.94 -30.71 -26.55
C LYS A 11 -40.82 -29.86 -25.99
N ALA A 12 -41.13 -28.71 -25.40
CA ALA A 12 -40.15 -27.80 -24.77
C ALA A 12 -39.85 -28.12 -23.30
N ALA A 13 -40.55 -29.07 -22.66
CA ALA A 13 -40.37 -29.35 -21.22
C ALA A 13 -38.98 -29.95 -20.90
N GLY A 14 -38.49 -30.83 -21.78
CA GLY A 14 -37.15 -31.40 -21.63
C GLY A 14 -36.02 -30.36 -21.67
N PRO A 15 -35.92 -29.57 -22.75
CA PRO A 15 -34.87 -28.54 -22.84
C PRO A 15 -34.99 -27.46 -21.76
N LEU A 16 -36.20 -27.05 -21.37
CA LEU A 16 -36.39 -26.09 -20.28
C LEU A 16 -35.93 -26.63 -18.91
N LEU A 17 -36.20 -27.89 -18.61
CA LEU A 17 -35.72 -28.55 -17.39
C LEU A 17 -34.17 -28.66 -17.39
N LEU A 18 -33.58 -28.98 -18.52
CA LEU A 18 -32.10 -29.01 -18.66
C LEU A 18 -31.48 -27.63 -18.43
N ILE A 19 -32.01 -26.59 -19.05
CA ILE A 19 -31.53 -25.20 -18.86
C ILE A 19 -31.68 -24.80 -17.39
N PHE A 20 -32.82 -25.09 -16.78
CA PHE A 20 -33.06 -24.79 -15.38
C PHE A 20 -32.08 -25.54 -14.45
N ALA A 21 -31.82 -26.82 -14.71
CA ALA A 21 -30.87 -27.63 -13.94
C ALA A 21 -29.42 -27.09 -14.11
N LEU A 22 -29.02 -26.73 -15.33
CA LEU A 22 -27.70 -26.15 -15.58
C LEU A 22 -27.53 -24.80 -14.89
N LEU A 23 -28.55 -23.95 -14.94
CA LEU A 23 -28.53 -22.67 -14.25
C LEU A 23 -28.45 -22.83 -12.72
N THR A 24 -29.22 -23.77 -12.14
CA THR A 24 -29.14 -24.00 -10.69
C THR A 24 -27.81 -24.59 -10.26
N ILE A 25 -27.25 -25.54 -11.02
CA ILE A 25 -25.93 -26.10 -10.73
C ILE A 25 -24.85 -25.01 -10.88
N GLY A 26 -24.93 -24.23 -11.97
CA GLY A 26 -23.97 -23.15 -12.21
C GLY A 26 -23.98 -22.08 -11.12
N THR A 27 -25.15 -21.65 -10.68
CA THR A 27 -25.29 -20.67 -9.59
C THR A 27 -24.82 -21.21 -8.25
N THR A 28 -25.19 -22.44 -7.90
CA THR A 28 -24.77 -23.07 -6.63
C THR A 28 -23.25 -23.28 -6.61
N PHE A 29 -22.65 -23.72 -7.72
CA PHE A 29 -21.20 -23.86 -7.84
C PHE A 29 -20.49 -22.52 -7.72
N SER A 30 -20.99 -21.48 -8.36
CA SER A 30 -20.41 -20.13 -8.29
C SER A 30 -20.42 -19.58 -6.86
N VAL A 31 -21.55 -19.70 -6.15
CA VAL A 31 -21.67 -19.25 -4.76
C VAL A 31 -20.74 -20.06 -3.83
N ALA A 32 -20.70 -21.38 -4.00
CA ALA A 32 -19.83 -22.24 -3.21
C ALA A 32 -18.34 -21.89 -3.44
N SER A 33 -17.94 -21.68 -4.69
CA SER A 33 -16.56 -21.31 -5.02
C SER A 33 -16.16 -19.96 -4.45
N ALA A 34 -17.07 -18.97 -4.47
CA ALA A 34 -16.83 -17.66 -3.86
C ALA A 34 -16.65 -17.76 -2.34
N ALA A 35 -17.48 -18.56 -1.67
CA ALA A 35 -17.39 -18.79 -0.22
C ALA A 35 -16.08 -19.48 0.19
N VAL A 36 -15.61 -20.45 -0.59
CA VAL A 36 -14.33 -21.13 -0.36
C VAL A 36 -13.17 -20.15 -0.53
N LYS A 37 -13.17 -19.33 -1.59
CA LYS A 37 -12.13 -18.32 -1.84
C LYS A 37 -12.08 -17.30 -0.71
N GLU A 38 -13.23 -16.83 -0.23
CA GLU A 38 -13.29 -15.90 0.90
C GLU A 38 -12.72 -16.51 2.17
N SER A 39 -13.08 -17.76 2.48
CA SER A 39 -12.52 -18.47 3.63
C SER A 39 -11.00 -18.60 3.55
N GLN A 40 -10.45 -18.93 2.38
CA GLN A 40 -9.02 -19.02 2.17
C GLN A 40 -8.32 -17.66 2.37
N ASN A 41 -8.91 -16.57 1.89
CA ASN A 41 -8.39 -15.22 2.09
C ASN A 41 -8.37 -14.84 3.57
N VAL A 42 -9.41 -15.18 4.33
CA VAL A 42 -9.47 -14.90 5.78
C VAL A 42 -8.40 -15.69 6.52
N PHE A 43 -8.19 -16.98 6.20
CA PHE A 43 -7.13 -17.78 6.81
C PHE A 43 -5.73 -17.25 6.48
N ALA A 44 -5.46 -16.92 5.21
CA ALA A 44 -4.19 -16.37 4.77
C ALA A 44 -3.89 -15.04 5.49
N ARG A 45 -4.89 -14.15 5.59
CA ARG A 45 -4.75 -12.88 6.32
C ARG A 45 -4.47 -13.09 7.80
N SER A 46 -5.17 -14.02 8.45
CA SER A 46 -4.94 -14.33 9.87
C SER A 46 -3.54 -14.89 10.11
N ALA A 47 -3.05 -15.75 9.24
CA ALA A 47 -1.69 -16.28 9.30
C ALA A 47 -0.65 -15.16 9.17
N SER A 48 -0.81 -14.26 8.19
CA SER A 48 0.06 -13.11 8.00
C SER A 48 0.06 -12.13 9.18
N ILE A 49 -1.09 -11.90 9.84
CA ILE A 49 -1.15 -11.07 11.06
C ILE A 49 -0.33 -11.71 12.18
N THR A 50 -0.47 -13.01 12.39
CA THR A 50 0.27 -13.74 13.44
C THR A 50 1.77 -13.73 13.18
N GLU A 51 2.17 -13.96 11.94
CA GLU A 51 3.57 -13.90 11.52
C GLU A 51 4.15 -12.49 11.71
N GLY A 52 3.46 -11.47 11.20
CA GLY A 52 3.84 -10.06 11.36
C GLY A 52 3.98 -9.66 12.83
N GLN A 53 3.07 -10.11 13.69
CA GLN A 53 3.17 -9.90 15.14
C GLN A 53 4.43 -10.54 15.72
N GLN A 54 4.77 -11.75 15.33
CA GLN A 54 5.98 -12.42 15.82
C GLN A 54 7.26 -11.69 15.38
N ILE A 55 7.32 -11.23 14.14
CA ILE A 55 8.44 -10.43 13.64
C ILE A 55 8.53 -9.10 14.39
N PHE A 56 7.39 -8.42 14.56
CA PHE A 56 7.28 -7.17 15.31
C PHE A 56 7.79 -7.30 16.75
N LEU A 57 7.38 -8.35 17.46
CA LEU A 57 7.80 -8.60 18.84
C LEU A 57 9.32 -8.83 18.96
N LYS A 58 9.95 -9.41 17.94
CA LYS A 58 11.40 -9.67 17.92
C LYS A 58 12.22 -8.42 17.57
N GLY A 59 11.75 -7.61 16.63
CA GLY A 59 12.56 -6.55 16.02
C GLY A 59 12.09 -5.11 16.29
N CYS A 60 10.87 -4.89 16.77
CA CYS A 60 10.27 -3.57 16.84
C CYS A 60 9.80 -3.19 18.25
N SER A 61 9.32 -4.17 19.03
CA SER A 61 8.66 -3.96 20.30
C SER A 61 9.54 -3.30 21.38
N SER A 62 10.86 -3.50 21.29
CA SER A 62 11.80 -2.86 22.24
C SER A 62 11.76 -1.32 22.21
N CYS A 63 11.41 -0.74 21.07
CA CYS A 63 11.29 0.71 20.91
C CYS A 63 9.82 1.15 20.85
N HIS A 64 8.97 0.41 20.12
CA HIS A 64 7.59 0.79 19.85
C HIS A 64 6.56 0.24 20.86
N GLY A 65 7.01 -0.49 21.90
CA GLY A 65 6.13 -1.12 22.89
C GLY A 65 5.60 -2.48 22.43
N LEU A 66 5.16 -3.32 23.38
CA LEU A 66 4.69 -4.68 23.09
C LEU A 66 3.40 -4.72 22.26
N ASN A 67 2.56 -3.69 22.39
CA ASN A 67 1.30 -3.53 21.65
C ASN A 67 1.40 -2.40 20.63
N ALA A 68 2.61 -2.03 20.22
CA ALA A 68 2.88 -0.93 19.28
C ALA A 68 2.36 0.45 19.76
N GLU A 69 2.16 0.62 21.05
CA GLU A 69 1.66 1.84 21.69
C GLU A 69 2.67 3.00 21.68
N GLY A 70 3.94 2.69 21.39
CA GLY A 70 5.03 3.66 21.45
C GLY A 70 5.54 3.89 22.87
N GLY A 71 6.40 4.88 23.03
CA GLY A 71 7.00 5.24 24.32
C GLY A 71 7.92 6.46 24.22
N ALA A 72 8.84 6.56 25.16
CA ALA A 72 9.80 7.67 25.21
C ALA A 72 10.81 7.65 24.04
N ILE A 73 11.05 6.48 23.44
CA ILE A 73 12.08 6.26 22.41
C ILE A 73 11.50 6.33 21.00
N ALA A 74 10.29 5.77 20.82
CA ALA A 74 9.68 5.67 19.49
C ALA A 74 8.18 5.98 19.55
N PRO A 75 7.59 6.50 18.46
CA PRO A 75 6.18 6.82 18.41
C PRO A 75 5.29 5.58 18.42
N SER A 76 4.01 5.76 18.74
CA SER A 76 2.98 4.75 18.53
C SER A 76 2.87 4.40 17.04
N LEU A 77 2.63 3.13 16.75
CA LEU A 77 2.33 2.64 15.40
C LEU A 77 0.83 2.40 15.19
N ILE A 78 0.01 2.63 16.22
CA ILE A 78 -1.45 2.47 16.12
C ILE A 78 -2.00 3.56 15.19
N GLY A 79 -2.62 3.14 14.09
CA GLY A 79 -3.16 4.04 13.09
C GLY A 79 -2.16 4.57 12.04
N THR A 80 -0.90 4.15 12.08
CA THR A 80 0.09 4.56 11.06
C THR A 80 -0.13 3.91 9.69
N GLY A 81 -0.82 2.78 9.66
CA GLY A 81 -1.22 2.08 8.43
C GLY A 81 -0.11 1.26 7.77
N ALA A 82 -0.52 0.45 6.80
CA ALA A 82 0.37 -0.45 6.06
C ALA A 82 1.42 0.31 5.23
N ALA A 83 1.03 1.41 4.59
CA ALA A 83 1.93 2.22 3.76
C ALA A 83 3.14 2.76 4.54
N SER A 84 2.93 3.14 5.81
CA SER A 84 4.03 3.60 6.66
C SER A 84 5.05 2.49 6.93
N VAL A 85 4.58 1.26 7.16
CA VAL A 85 5.45 0.10 7.40
C VAL A 85 6.19 -0.27 6.13
N ASP A 86 5.49 -0.40 5.01
CA ASP A 86 6.10 -0.74 3.72
C ASP A 86 7.20 0.27 3.36
N PHE A 87 6.92 1.56 3.51
CA PHE A 87 7.91 2.62 3.29
C PHE A 87 9.10 2.53 4.25
N GLN A 88 8.85 2.50 5.56
CA GLN A 88 9.93 2.61 6.57
C GLN A 88 10.78 1.35 6.63
N VAL A 89 10.16 0.18 6.61
CA VAL A 89 10.86 -1.12 6.72
C VAL A 89 11.37 -1.56 5.36
N GLY A 90 10.57 -1.47 4.31
CA GLY A 90 10.95 -1.84 2.94
C GLY A 90 12.08 -0.99 2.37
N THR A 91 12.22 0.27 2.79
CA THR A 91 13.38 1.11 2.41
C THR A 91 14.54 1.03 3.40
N GLY A 92 14.48 0.13 4.39
CA GLY A 92 15.53 -0.10 5.37
C GLY A 92 15.70 1.01 6.41
N ARG A 93 14.82 2.01 6.47
CA ARG A 93 14.87 3.05 7.49
C ARG A 93 14.63 2.48 8.88
N MET A 94 13.72 1.51 8.98
CA MET A 94 13.47 0.74 10.20
C MET A 94 13.92 -0.71 10.02
N PRO A 95 14.38 -1.34 11.09
CA PRO A 95 14.71 -0.78 12.40
C PRO A 95 15.92 0.17 12.33
N MET A 96 15.92 1.22 13.16
CA MET A 96 17.08 2.12 13.27
C MET A 96 18.26 1.38 13.91
N THR A 97 19.49 1.74 13.50
CA THR A 97 20.71 1.16 14.06
C THR A 97 21.21 1.95 15.27
N ASP A 98 20.83 3.22 15.35
CA ASP A 98 21.20 4.13 16.43
C ASP A 98 20.07 5.15 16.67
N MET A 99 20.20 5.95 17.72
CA MET A 99 19.25 7.00 18.11
C MET A 99 19.55 8.32 17.39
N SER A 100 19.77 8.25 16.08
CA SER A 100 20.02 9.45 15.28
C SER A 100 18.77 10.32 15.11
N VAL A 101 18.97 11.58 14.73
CA VAL A 101 17.87 12.54 14.54
C VAL A 101 16.98 12.23 13.34
N GLN A 102 17.42 11.30 12.48
CA GLN A 102 16.71 10.92 11.28
C GLN A 102 16.99 9.46 10.91
N ALA A 103 15.94 8.70 10.56
CA ALA A 103 16.08 7.35 10.05
C ALA A 103 16.58 7.35 8.61
N MET A 104 17.83 6.95 8.43
CA MET A 104 18.50 6.92 7.14
C MET A 104 18.07 5.73 6.31
N ARG A 105 17.94 5.91 4.98
CA ARG A 105 17.76 4.78 4.07
C ARG A 105 19.00 3.91 4.09
N LYS A 106 18.81 2.60 4.22
CA LYS A 106 19.85 1.58 4.14
C LYS A 106 19.28 0.30 3.49
N ALA A 107 20.08 -0.73 3.36
CA ALA A 107 19.60 -2.03 2.92
C ALA A 107 18.51 -2.54 3.89
N PRO A 108 17.36 -3.02 3.39
CA PRO A 108 16.33 -3.62 4.22
C PRO A 108 16.86 -4.81 5.02
N VAL A 109 16.43 -4.93 6.27
CA VAL A 109 16.76 -6.07 7.15
C VAL A 109 15.83 -7.25 6.87
N TYR A 110 14.61 -6.95 6.47
CA TYR A 110 13.55 -7.91 6.21
C TYR A 110 13.31 -8.05 4.71
N ASN A 111 12.96 -9.26 4.27
CA ASN A 111 12.53 -9.49 2.89
C ASN A 111 11.10 -8.95 2.65
N GLU A 112 10.65 -8.95 1.39
CA GLU A 112 9.34 -8.38 1.01
C GLU A 112 8.16 -9.08 1.70
N GLU A 113 8.23 -10.40 1.89
CA GLU A 113 7.18 -11.17 2.55
C GLU A 113 7.08 -10.81 4.04
N GLU A 114 8.21 -10.67 4.71
CA GLU A 114 8.29 -10.24 6.10
C GLU A 114 7.81 -8.80 6.28
N VAL A 115 8.18 -7.89 5.37
CA VAL A 115 7.68 -6.51 5.36
C VAL A 115 6.16 -6.49 5.19
N ALA A 116 5.63 -7.28 4.26
CA ALA A 116 4.19 -7.38 4.05
C ALA A 116 3.47 -7.94 5.29
N ALA A 117 4.02 -8.95 5.94
CA ALA A 117 3.45 -9.49 7.17
C ALA A 117 3.42 -8.46 8.31
N ILE A 118 4.51 -7.72 8.52
CA ILE A 118 4.56 -6.63 9.51
C ILE A 118 3.54 -5.53 9.16
N ALA A 119 3.41 -5.17 7.88
CA ALA A 119 2.47 -4.17 7.41
C ALA A 119 1.01 -4.59 7.68
N VAL A 120 0.67 -5.85 7.42
CA VAL A 120 -0.67 -6.41 7.72
C VAL A 120 -0.93 -6.42 9.23
N TYR A 121 0.05 -6.77 10.05
CA TYR A 121 -0.09 -6.73 11.51
C TYR A 121 -0.35 -5.30 12.01
N VAL A 122 0.47 -4.32 11.62
CA VAL A 122 0.31 -2.93 12.06
C VAL A 122 -1.01 -2.34 11.56
N ALA A 123 -1.41 -2.63 10.33
CA ALA A 123 -2.71 -2.22 9.79
C ALA A 123 -3.90 -2.85 10.54
N SER A 124 -3.72 -4.01 11.18
CA SER A 124 -4.76 -4.65 11.99
C SER A 124 -5.00 -3.95 13.34
N LEU A 125 -4.07 -3.13 13.80
CA LEU A 125 -4.17 -2.43 15.09
C LEU A 125 -5.17 -1.26 15.04
N ALA A 126 -5.18 -0.50 13.95
CA ALA A 126 -6.16 0.55 13.69
C ALA A 126 -6.12 0.98 12.21
N PRO A 127 -7.20 1.60 11.69
CA PRO A 127 -7.22 2.16 10.33
C PRO A 127 -6.12 3.20 10.13
N GLY A 128 -5.48 3.15 8.95
CA GLY A 128 -4.44 4.09 8.52
C GLY A 128 -4.21 3.99 7.01
N PRO A 129 -3.26 4.77 6.43
CA PRO A 129 -2.94 4.75 5.02
C PRO A 129 -2.62 3.34 4.51
N ALA A 130 -3.27 2.93 3.44
CA ALA A 130 -3.03 1.66 2.77
C ALA A 130 -1.86 1.77 1.78
N ILE A 131 -1.20 0.64 1.51
CA ILE A 131 -0.25 0.53 0.40
C ILE A 131 -1.01 0.80 -0.90
N PRO A 132 -0.50 1.65 -1.81
CA PRO A 132 -1.18 1.96 -3.06
C PRO A 132 -1.27 0.72 -3.96
N GLU A 133 -2.39 0.56 -4.63
CA GLU A 133 -2.53 -0.45 -5.67
C GLU A 133 -1.70 -0.09 -6.90
N GLU A 134 -1.26 -1.10 -7.65
CA GLU A 134 -0.45 -0.91 -8.86
C GLU A 134 -1.16 -0.05 -9.90
N SER A 135 -2.49 -0.14 -9.98
CA SER A 135 -3.31 0.72 -10.82
C SER A 135 -3.14 2.20 -10.50
N ALA A 136 -2.97 2.52 -9.22
CA ALA A 136 -2.72 3.86 -8.73
C ALA A 136 -1.30 4.36 -9.02
N LEU A 137 -0.39 3.55 -9.51
CA LEU A 137 1.00 3.91 -9.80
C LEU A 137 1.32 3.95 -11.29
N ASN A 138 0.30 3.82 -12.16
CA ASN A 138 0.48 3.75 -13.61
C ASN A 138 0.64 5.15 -14.24
N TYR A 139 1.67 5.87 -13.84
CA TYR A 139 1.98 7.23 -14.30
C TYR A 139 2.40 7.31 -15.76
N GLU A 140 2.86 6.22 -16.39
CA GLU A 140 3.26 6.21 -17.80
C GLU A 140 2.07 6.37 -18.73
N ARG A 141 0.92 5.85 -18.33
CA ARG A 141 -0.32 5.96 -19.10
C ARG A 141 -1.09 7.23 -18.78
N ASP A 142 -1.21 7.57 -17.50
CA ASP A 142 -2.18 8.54 -17.02
C ASP A 142 -1.51 9.83 -16.48
N GLY A 143 -0.18 9.86 -16.38
CA GLY A 143 0.57 10.98 -15.78
C GLY A 143 0.76 12.18 -16.71
N ASN A 144 0.45 13.38 -16.20
CA ASN A 144 0.77 14.65 -16.84
C ASN A 144 2.04 15.26 -16.23
N SER A 145 3.18 15.07 -16.90
CA SER A 145 4.48 15.51 -16.40
C SER A 145 4.60 17.04 -16.21
N ALA A 146 3.87 17.83 -17.02
CA ALA A 146 3.86 19.29 -16.89
C ALA A 146 3.15 19.72 -15.59
N GLN A 147 1.99 19.15 -15.33
CA GLN A 147 1.23 19.38 -14.09
C GLN A 147 2.01 18.86 -12.88
N GLY A 148 2.59 17.65 -12.95
CA GLY A 148 3.43 17.10 -11.89
C GLY A 148 4.64 17.98 -11.57
N GLY A 149 5.28 18.53 -12.61
CA GLY A 149 6.38 19.47 -12.45
C GLY A 149 5.96 20.78 -11.76
N GLU A 150 4.76 21.27 -12.02
CA GLU A 150 4.20 22.44 -11.34
C GLU A 150 3.91 22.15 -9.85
N LEU A 151 3.21 21.06 -9.57
CA LEU A 151 2.91 20.62 -8.21
C LEU A 151 4.18 20.37 -7.40
N PHE A 152 5.20 19.74 -8.00
CA PHE A 152 6.49 19.52 -7.39
C PHE A 152 7.19 20.82 -7.00
N ARG A 153 7.23 21.79 -7.91
CA ARG A 153 7.84 23.09 -7.62
C ARG A 153 7.13 23.83 -6.49
N ASN A 154 5.83 23.74 -6.43
CA ASN A 154 5.02 24.45 -5.43
C ASN A 154 5.04 23.77 -4.05
N ASN A 155 5.14 22.44 -3.98
CA ASN A 155 4.96 21.71 -2.73
C ASN A 155 6.21 20.97 -2.23
N CYS A 156 7.11 20.57 -3.11
CA CYS A 156 8.20 19.64 -2.78
C CYS A 156 9.60 20.25 -2.92
N ALA A 157 9.78 21.12 -3.92
CA ALA A 157 11.10 21.64 -4.30
C ALA A 157 11.79 22.43 -3.19
N MET A 158 11.03 23.04 -2.28
CA MET A 158 11.59 23.77 -1.13
C MET A 158 12.47 22.89 -0.24
N CYS A 159 12.08 21.61 -0.05
CA CYS A 159 12.83 20.65 0.75
C CYS A 159 13.69 19.73 -0.12
N HIS A 160 13.13 19.21 -1.23
CA HIS A 160 13.79 18.22 -2.08
C HIS A 160 14.65 18.80 -3.21
N ASN A 161 14.83 20.12 -3.25
CA ASN A 161 15.49 20.82 -4.36
C ASN A 161 14.68 20.78 -5.66
N PHE A 162 14.85 21.78 -6.53
CA PHE A 162 14.09 21.88 -7.79
C PHE A 162 14.32 20.69 -8.75
N ALA A 163 15.47 20.02 -8.63
CA ALA A 163 15.82 18.82 -9.40
C ALA A 163 15.57 17.51 -8.63
N GLY A 164 14.93 17.53 -7.45
CA GLY A 164 14.67 16.34 -6.66
C GLY A 164 15.92 15.69 -6.05
N GLN A 165 17.04 16.39 -5.97
CA GLN A 165 18.31 15.85 -5.44
C GLN A 165 18.37 15.80 -3.92
N GLY A 166 17.35 16.36 -3.26
CA GLY A 166 17.35 16.51 -1.82
C GLY A 166 18.04 17.77 -1.35
N GLY A 167 18.01 18.02 -0.05
CA GLY A 167 18.58 19.24 0.54
C GLY A 167 18.67 19.17 2.06
N ALA A 168 19.51 20.05 2.62
CA ALA A 168 19.65 20.19 4.06
C ALA A 168 18.41 20.86 4.65
N LEU A 169 17.98 20.35 5.80
CA LEU A 169 16.91 20.89 6.63
C LEU A 169 17.47 21.37 7.97
N SER A 170 16.63 21.97 8.79
CA SER A 170 17.01 22.40 10.13
C SER A 170 17.35 21.21 11.04
N GLN A 171 18.10 21.48 12.12
CA GLN A 171 18.44 20.53 13.18
C GLN A 171 19.22 19.30 12.70
N GLY A 172 20.08 19.44 11.69
CA GLY A 172 20.88 18.33 11.17
C GLY A 172 20.13 17.29 10.35
N LYS A 173 18.87 17.59 9.99
CA LYS A 173 18.05 16.75 9.11
C LYS A 173 18.30 17.11 7.65
N TYR A 174 17.84 16.25 6.75
CA TYR A 174 17.86 16.53 5.31
C TYR A 174 16.66 15.86 4.62
N ALA A 175 16.22 16.46 3.52
CA ALA A 175 15.28 15.83 2.61
C ALA A 175 16.07 14.92 1.65
N PRO A 176 15.71 13.63 1.53
CA PRO A 176 16.47 12.72 0.69
C PRO A 176 16.29 13.03 -0.79
N THR A 177 17.21 12.51 -1.61
CA THR A 177 17.04 12.52 -3.06
C THR A 177 15.82 11.68 -3.45
N LEU A 178 15.08 12.16 -4.44
CA LEU A 178 13.97 11.45 -5.09
C LEU A 178 14.42 10.74 -6.37
N MET A 179 15.68 10.93 -6.77
CA MET A 179 16.24 10.33 -7.98
C MET A 179 16.35 8.81 -7.80
N GLY A 180 15.68 8.07 -8.71
CA GLY A 180 15.68 6.60 -8.68
C GLY A 180 14.87 5.97 -7.52
N VAL A 181 14.03 6.74 -6.85
CA VAL A 181 13.07 6.22 -5.88
C VAL A 181 11.88 5.64 -6.62
N GLU A 182 11.41 4.48 -6.19
CA GLU A 182 10.23 3.86 -6.75
C GLU A 182 8.98 4.71 -6.53
N PRO A 183 8.10 4.82 -7.53
CA PRO A 183 6.85 5.61 -7.42
C PRO A 183 6.01 5.24 -6.20
N LYS A 184 5.93 3.96 -5.87
CA LYS A 184 5.25 3.44 -4.68
C LYS A 184 5.75 4.14 -3.40
N HIS A 185 7.05 4.18 -3.21
CA HIS A 185 7.64 4.79 -2.01
C HIS A 185 7.48 6.31 -1.96
N ILE A 186 7.40 6.99 -3.11
CA ILE A 186 7.08 8.42 -3.16
C ILE A 186 5.65 8.65 -2.70
N TYR A 187 4.70 7.87 -3.24
CA TYR A 187 3.29 7.96 -2.85
C TYR A 187 3.11 7.67 -1.35
N GLU A 188 3.70 6.58 -0.85
CA GLU A 188 3.65 6.22 0.56
C GLU A 188 4.21 7.30 1.47
N ALA A 189 5.34 7.91 1.09
CA ALA A 189 5.91 9.04 1.83
C ALA A 189 4.96 10.25 1.84
N MET A 190 4.27 10.52 0.74
CA MET A 190 3.30 11.63 0.68
C MET A 190 2.12 11.41 1.62
N VAL A 191 1.54 10.23 1.64
CA VAL A 191 0.33 9.95 2.46
C VAL A 191 0.65 9.67 3.93
N THR A 192 1.89 9.34 4.27
CA THR A 192 2.30 9.03 5.66
C THR A 192 3.10 10.14 6.33
N GLY A 193 3.71 11.04 5.56
CA GLY A 193 4.49 12.16 6.09
C GLY A 193 5.66 11.73 6.99
N PRO A 194 6.64 10.95 6.48
CA PRO A 194 7.71 10.42 7.33
C PRO A 194 8.58 11.53 7.91
N GLN A 195 8.87 11.44 9.20
CA GLN A 195 9.77 12.31 9.95
C GLN A 195 9.38 13.80 9.91
N SER A 196 10.06 14.62 9.11
CA SER A 196 9.76 16.06 8.96
C SER A 196 8.97 16.39 7.70
N MET A 197 8.63 15.41 6.89
CA MET A 197 7.81 15.60 5.71
C MET A 197 6.35 15.78 6.13
N PRO A 198 5.62 16.79 5.62
CA PRO A 198 4.20 16.91 5.88
C PRO A 198 3.40 15.78 5.21
N VAL A 199 2.23 15.48 5.75
CA VAL A 199 1.27 14.59 5.10
C VAL A 199 0.57 15.35 3.98
N PHE A 200 0.57 14.80 2.78
CA PHE A 200 -0.20 15.28 1.64
C PHE A 200 -1.46 14.42 1.50
N SER A 201 -2.54 14.89 2.10
CA SER A 201 -3.84 14.21 1.97
C SER A 201 -4.51 14.52 0.64
N ASP A 202 -5.54 13.76 0.29
CA ASP A 202 -6.38 13.99 -0.92
C ASP A 202 -7.00 15.40 -0.98
N LYS A 203 -7.00 16.14 0.13
CA LYS A 203 -7.41 17.55 0.18
C LYS A 203 -6.30 18.51 -0.24
N THR A 204 -5.05 18.09 -0.15
CA THR A 204 -3.87 18.92 -0.46
C THR A 204 -3.33 18.62 -1.85
N VAL A 205 -3.32 17.35 -2.20
CA VAL A 205 -2.95 16.81 -3.52
C VAL A 205 -3.91 15.68 -3.81
N THR A 206 -4.79 15.86 -4.79
CA THR A 206 -5.77 14.82 -5.14
C THR A 206 -5.07 13.55 -5.65
N PRO A 207 -5.70 12.38 -5.59
CA PRO A 207 -5.13 11.15 -6.17
C PRO A 207 -4.69 11.36 -7.62
N GLU A 208 -5.47 12.04 -8.44
CA GLU A 208 -5.14 12.38 -9.83
C GLU A 208 -3.90 13.27 -9.92
N GLU A 209 -3.68 14.17 -8.98
CA GLU A 209 -2.52 15.06 -8.93
C GLU A 209 -1.28 14.40 -8.33
N SER A 210 -1.43 13.38 -7.49
CA SER A 210 -0.30 12.65 -6.90
C SER A 210 0.46 11.80 -7.93
N PHE A 211 -0.20 11.34 -8.98
CA PHE A 211 0.39 10.61 -10.10
C PHE A 211 1.50 11.36 -10.85
N PRO A 212 1.26 12.61 -11.30
CA PRO A 212 2.28 13.37 -11.99
C PRO A 212 3.52 13.62 -11.14
N LEU A 213 3.39 13.69 -9.81
CA LEU A 213 4.52 13.92 -8.91
C LEU A 213 5.51 12.76 -8.89
N SER A 214 4.99 11.52 -8.93
CA SER A 214 5.84 10.32 -9.00
C SER A 214 6.56 10.19 -10.36
N SER A 215 5.99 10.74 -11.44
CA SER A 215 6.61 10.72 -12.78
C SER A 215 7.77 11.71 -12.93
N GLY A 216 7.77 12.80 -12.16
CA GLY A 216 8.82 13.82 -12.18
C GLY A 216 10.17 13.36 -11.62
N SER A 217 10.21 12.22 -10.94
CA SER A 217 11.42 11.64 -10.35
C SER A 217 12.20 10.72 -11.30
N ARG A 218 11.88 10.65 -12.60
CA ARG A 218 12.69 9.91 -13.57
C ARG A 218 14.12 10.47 -13.60
N PRO A 219 15.14 9.60 -13.52
CA PRO A 219 16.48 10.02 -13.86
C PRO A 219 16.47 10.49 -15.32
N LEU A 220 16.84 11.74 -15.56
CA LEU A 220 17.15 12.22 -16.92
C LEU A 220 18.15 11.23 -17.51
N LYS A 221 17.72 10.48 -18.53
CA LYS A 221 18.65 9.69 -19.32
C LYS A 221 19.56 10.70 -20.00
N LEU A 222 20.82 10.81 -19.54
CA LEU A 222 21.87 11.68 -20.05
C LEU A 222 22.20 11.46 -21.55
N ASN A 223 21.49 10.60 -22.26
CA ASN A 223 21.70 10.29 -23.67
C ASN A 223 20.75 11.03 -24.63
N GLN A 224 20.09 12.10 -24.20
CA GLN A 224 19.23 12.94 -25.07
C GLN A 224 19.62 14.44 -25.01
N ILE A 225 20.89 14.72 -24.91
CA ILE A 225 21.49 16.05 -25.22
C ILE A 225 22.44 15.85 -26.39
#